data_0f52e3a008b056a0d5d0ef452c1e4a23
#
_entry.id   0f52e3a008b056a0d5d0ef452c1e4a23
#
_cell.length_a   1.000
_cell.length_b   1.000
_cell.length_c   1.000
_cell.angle_alpha   90.00
_cell.angle_beta   90.00
_cell.angle_gamma   90.00
#
_symmetry.space_group_name_H-M   'P 1'
#
loop_
_entity.id
_entity.type
_entity.pdbx_description
1 polymer ?
#
loop_
_entity_poly.entity_id
_entity_poly.type
_entity_poly.pdbx_seq_one_letter_code
_entity_poly.pdbx_strand_id
1 'polypeptide(L)'
;MKEMISRRSFLRGAGASATIAAASCMAPSAAACDIKSLWSMDLQILATSDTHGKFDPWDYAANKADASGSVAQQATAIKENRTKTTLVVDAGDTIQANSAELFLNDDVHPMIAAQNAIGYDVYVTGNHEYNYGMATLEKVLSQQKAKVLTGNVYSPEGKPLADGYTIIKKGGVKIGVIGMVTPNITRWDAKNLEAGLSPTGGREPQDH
;
A
#
# COMPACT_ATOMS: atom_id res chain seq x y z
N MET A 1 -19.96 -27.26 -9.21
CA MET A 1 -20.04 -26.29 -8.10
C MET A 1 -18.64 -25.80 -7.81
N LYS A 2 -18.31 -24.54 -8.13
CA LYS A 2 -17.02 -23.92 -7.79
C LYS A 2 -17.14 -23.40 -6.36
N GLU A 3 -16.38 -23.95 -5.42
CA GLU A 3 -16.28 -23.39 -4.07
C GLU A 3 -15.66 -22.01 -4.13
N MET A 4 -16.41 -21.01 -3.69
CA MET A 4 -15.91 -19.65 -3.52
C MET A 4 -15.04 -19.62 -2.25
N ILE A 5 -13.77 -19.35 -2.41
CA ILE A 5 -12.85 -19.14 -1.29
C ILE A 5 -13.28 -17.87 -0.54
N SER A 6 -13.62 -17.99 0.74
CA SER A 6 -14.04 -16.85 1.55
C SER A 6 -12.83 -15.94 1.89
N ARG A 7 -13.06 -14.63 2.04
CA ARG A 7 -12.03 -13.66 2.42
C ARG A 7 -11.29 -14.04 3.72
N ARG A 8 -11.97 -14.72 4.66
CA ARG A 8 -11.35 -15.20 5.90
C ARG A 8 -10.41 -16.39 5.69
N SER A 9 -10.65 -17.22 4.66
CA SER A 9 -9.78 -18.35 4.31
C SER A 9 -8.50 -17.86 3.63
N PHE A 10 -8.57 -16.76 2.88
CA PHE A 10 -7.41 -16.13 2.24
C PHE A 10 -6.43 -15.55 3.28
N LEU A 11 -6.95 -14.87 4.31
CA LEU A 11 -6.12 -14.26 5.36
C LEU A 11 -5.48 -15.29 6.32
N ARG A 12 -6.06 -16.49 6.45
CA ARG A 12 -5.44 -17.58 7.23
C ARG A 12 -4.37 -18.36 6.46
N GLY A 13 -4.29 -18.19 5.14
CA GLY A 13 -3.29 -18.82 4.27
C GLY A 13 -2.02 -17.96 4.05
N ALA A 14 -1.99 -16.72 4.51
CA ALA A 14 -0.85 -15.81 4.31
C ALA A 14 0.41 -16.14 5.16
N GLY A 15 0.37 -17.24 5.93
CA GLY A 15 1.55 -17.81 6.59
C GLY A 15 2.31 -18.82 5.74
N ALA A 16 2.06 -18.90 4.44
CA ALA A 16 2.76 -19.83 3.57
C ALA A 16 4.13 -19.28 3.17
N SER A 17 5.19 -19.87 3.71
CA SER A 17 6.57 -19.70 3.22
C SER A 17 6.62 -20.06 1.74
N ALA A 18 6.85 -19.07 0.87
CA ALA A 18 7.07 -19.31 -0.54
C ALA A 18 8.47 -19.91 -0.73
N THR A 19 8.55 -21.23 -0.87
CA THR A 19 9.79 -21.94 -1.21
C THR A 19 9.96 -21.91 -2.73
N ILE A 20 10.86 -21.11 -3.24
CA ILE A 20 11.25 -21.12 -4.66
C ILE A 20 12.38 -22.12 -4.81
N ALA A 21 12.10 -23.27 -5.40
CA ALA A 21 13.10 -24.25 -5.82
C ALA A 21 13.55 -23.94 -7.24
N ALA A 22 14.79 -23.50 -7.43
CA ALA A 22 15.43 -23.43 -8.74
C ALA A 22 16.18 -24.73 -9.00
N ALA A 23 15.69 -25.53 -9.94
CA ALA A 23 16.36 -26.76 -10.37
C ALA A 23 17.29 -26.46 -11.55
N SER A 24 18.58 -26.66 -11.36
CA SER A 24 19.51 -26.92 -12.47
C SER A 24 20.59 -27.88 -11.97
N CYS A 25 20.37 -29.17 -12.13
CA CYS A 25 21.41 -30.18 -11.94
C CYS A 25 21.41 -31.13 -13.14
N MET A 26 22.42 -31.04 -13.99
CA MET A 26 22.81 -32.11 -14.89
C MET A 26 24.19 -32.61 -14.45
N ALA A 27 24.22 -33.67 -13.68
CA ALA A 27 25.35 -34.61 -13.55
C ALA A 27 24.88 -35.89 -12.84
N PRO A 28 25.31 -37.10 -13.30
CA PRO A 28 24.87 -38.37 -12.75
C PRO A 28 25.78 -38.80 -11.60
N SER A 29 25.36 -38.59 -10.38
CA SER A 29 25.78 -39.43 -9.24
C SER A 29 24.79 -39.22 -8.10
N ALA A 30 24.25 -40.37 -7.63
CA ALA A 30 23.22 -40.45 -6.62
C ALA A 30 23.75 -40.03 -5.22
N ALA A 31 23.75 -38.76 -4.96
CA ALA A 31 23.57 -38.23 -3.62
C ALA A 31 22.33 -37.36 -3.71
N ALA A 32 21.24 -37.77 -3.06
CA ALA A 32 20.06 -36.93 -2.91
C ALA A 32 20.49 -35.65 -2.21
N CYS A 33 20.79 -34.63 -3.00
CA CYS A 33 21.05 -33.29 -2.50
C CYS A 33 19.74 -32.80 -1.92
N ASP A 34 19.69 -32.67 -0.62
CA ASP A 34 18.54 -32.10 0.09
C ASP A 34 18.43 -30.62 -0.29
N ILE A 35 17.72 -30.34 -1.39
CA ILE A 35 17.54 -28.98 -1.95
C ILE A 35 16.82 -28.06 -0.95
N LYS A 36 16.20 -28.61 0.08
CA LYS A 36 15.52 -27.84 1.14
C LYS A 36 16.46 -26.98 1.99
N SER A 37 17.77 -27.26 2.01
CA SER A 37 18.72 -26.52 2.86
C SER A 37 19.40 -25.36 2.18
N LEU A 38 19.28 -25.18 0.86
CA LEU A 38 20.17 -24.27 0.14
C LEU A 38 19.68 -22.82 0.06
N TRP A 39 18.38 -22.51 0.07
CA TRP A 39 17.88 -21.13 -0.04
C TRP A 39 16.44 -20.99 0.49
N SER A 40 16.24 -20.92 1.78
CA SER A 40 14.99 -20.40 2.34
C SER A 40 15.24 -18.96 2.80
N MET A 41 14.41 -18.02 2.35
CA MET A 41 14.43 -16.66 2.83
C MET A 41 13.01 -16.27 3.26
N ASP A 42 12.88 -15.80 4.49
CA ASP A 42 11.63 -15.27 4.98
C ASP A 42 11.47 -13.83 4.50
N LEU A 43 10.49 -13.59 3.66
CA LEU A 43 10.03 -12.28 3.26
C LEU A 43 8.82 -11.92 4.12
N GLN A 44 8.93 -10.82 4.86
CA GLN A 44 7.84 -10.29 5.65
C GLN A 44 7.22 -9.07 4.95
N ILE A 45 5.90 -8.99 4.92
CA ILE A 45 5.15 -7.81 4.47
C ILE A 45 4.32 -7.32 5.65
N LEU A 46 4.55 -6.08 6.06
CA LEU A 46 3.72 -5.35 7.02
C LEU A 46 2.88 -4.34 6.23
N ALA A 47 1.58 -4.44 6.34
CA ALA A 47 0.64 -3.61 5.61
C ALA A 47 -0.29 -2.87 6.58
N THR A 48 -0.53 -1.60 6.29
CA THR A 48 -1.54 -0.78 6.95
C THR A 48 -2.51 -0.22 5.92
N SER A 49 -3.70 0.17 6.35
CA SER A 49 -4.71 0.88 5.58
C SER A 49 -5.68 1.59 6.51
N ASP A 50 -6.48 2.50 5.96
CA ASP A 50 -7.66 3.07 6.63
C ASP A 50 -7.34 3.68 8.01
N THR A 51 -6.22 4.39 8.12
CA THR A 51 -5.85 5.06 9.37
C THR A 51 -6.73 6.28 9.65
N HIS A 52 -7.31 6.88 8.59
CA HIS A 52 -8.32 7.94 8.69
C HIS A 52 -7.95 9.05 9.67
N GLY A 53 -6.76 9.62 9.52
CA GLY A 53 -6.30 10.75 10.32
C GLY A 53 -6.13 10.48 11.81
N LYS A 54 -6.18 9.21 12.24
CA LYS A 54 -6.05 8.83 13.63
C LYS A 54 -4.57 8.81 14.03
N PHE A 55 -4.10 9.91 14.59
CA PHE A 55 -2.71 10.06 14.99
C PHE A 55 -2.40 9.33 16.30
N ASP A 56 -3.16 9.64 17.35
CA ASP A 56 -2.99 9.08 18.70
C ASP A 56 -4.00 7.95 18.98
N PRO A 57 -3.72 7.09 19.98
CA PRO A 57 -4.64 6.05 20.44
C PRO A 57 -5.80 6.65 21.25
N TRP A 58 -6.54 7.58 20.64
CA TRP A 58 -7.62 8.33 21.27
C TRP A 58 -8.81 8.47 20.32
N ASP A 59 -10.01 8.22 20.84
CA ASP A 59 -11.27 8.52 20.16
C ASP A 59 -11.71 9.93 20.57
N TYR A 60 -11.51 10.90 19.69
CA TYR A 60 -11.86 12.30 19.98
C TYR A 60 -13.35 12.53 20.10
N ALA A 61 -14.19 11.76 19.41
CA ALA A 61 -15.64 11.88 19.49
C ALA A 61 -16.20 11.34 20.82
N ALA A 62 -15.70 10.19 21.26
CA ALA A 62 -16.09 9.58 22.51
C ALA A 62 -15.27 10.06 23.72
N ASN A 63 -14.23 10.89 23.50
CA ASN A 63 -13.32 11.42 24.51
C ASN A 63 -12.73 10.32 25.42
N LYS A 64 -12.23 9.25 24.82
CA LYS A 64 -11.64 8.10 25.54
C LYS A 64 -10.48 7.46 24.79
N ALA A 65 -9.68 6.69 25.52
CA ALA A 65 -8.63 5.89 24.92
C ALA A 65 -9.21 4.88 23.92
N ASP A 66 -8.53 4.72 22.79
CA ASP A 66 -8.92 3.78 21.74
C ASP A 66 -7.69 3.04 21.21
N ALA A 67 -7.73 1.73 21.35
CA ALA A 67 -6.67 0.83 20.91
C ALA A 67 -6.85 0.31 19.46
N SER A 68 -7.76 0.89 18.66
CA SER A 68 -8.16 0.35 17.35
C SER A 68 -7.24 0.77 16.18
N GLY A 69 -6.01 1.21 16.45
CA GLY A 69 -5.03 1.34 15.37
C GLY A 69 -4.75 2.76 14.90
N SER A 70 -4.21 3.62 15.78
CA SER A 70 -3.63 4.91 15.40
C SER A 70 -2.26 4.75 14.70
N VAL A 71 -1.79 5.80 14.01
CA VAL A 71 -0.45 5.79 13.41
C VAL A 71 0.65 5.58 14.45
N ALA A 72 0.48 6.08 15.67
CA ALA A 72 1.43 5.86 16.77
C ALA A 72 1.51 4.39 17.19
N GLN A 73 0.38 3.69 17.21
CA GLN A 73 0.33 2.24 17.48
C GLN A 73 0.90 1.43 16.32
N GLN A 74 0.59 1.81 15.07
CA GLN A 74 1.20 1.22 13.87
C GLN A 74 2.72 1.38 13.89
N ALA A 75 3.24 2.57 14.26
CA ALA A 75 4.68 2.82 14.39
C ALA A 75 5.35 1.85 15.36
N THR A 76 4.72 1.62 16.52
CA THR A 76 5.22 0.67 17.52
C THR A 76 5.23 -0.75 16.97
N ALA A 77 4.10 -1.21 16.41
CA ALA A 77 3.97 -2.56 15.86
C ALA A 77 4.96 -2.81 14.70
N ILE A 78 5.11 -1.83 13.80
CA ILE A 78 6.06 -1.94 12.69
C ILE A 78 7.50 -1.98 13.22
N LYS A 79 7.86 -1.13 14.19
CA LYS A 79 9.20 -1.10 14.79
C LYS A 79 9.57 -2.41 15.45
N GLU A 80 8.64 -3.02 16.18
CA GLU A 80 8.85 -4.27 16.90
C GLU A 80 8.98 -5.48 15.98
N ASN A 81 8.31 -5.45 14.83
CA ASN A 81 8.26 -6.59 13.91
C ASN A 81 9.16 -6.45 12.68
N ARG A 82 9.73 -5.27 12.42
CA ARG A 82 10.55 -5.02 11.23
C ARG A 82 11.87 -5.79 11.27
N THR A 83 12.16 -6.50 10.19
CA THR A 83 13.41 -7.21 9.94
C THR A 83 14.14 -6.61 8.73
N LYS A 84 15.30 -7.16 8.36
CA LYS A 84 16.05 -6.75 7.14
C LYS A 84 15.32 -7.10 5.85
N THR A 85 14.38 -8.05 5.90
CA THR A 85 13.60 -8.52 4.75
C THR A 85 12.15 -8.02 4.76
N THR A 86 11.81 -7.11 5.67
CA THR A 86 10.46 -6.55 5.77
C THR A 86 10.21 -5.50 4.70
N LEU A 87 9.12 -5.68 3.96
CA LEU A 87 8.50 -4.66 3.13
C LEU A 87 7.34 -4.02 3.92
N VAL A 88 7.33 -2.69 4.03
CA VAL A 88 6.27 -1.96 4.73
C VAL A 88 5.48 -1.15 3.71
N VAL A 89 4.17 -1.41 3.64
CA VAL A 89 3.28 -0.79 2.66
C VAL A 89 2.06 -0.18 3.34
N ASP A 90 1.55 0.90 2.77
CA ASP A 90 0.27 1.49 3.17
C ASP A 90 -0.67 1.52 1.97
N ALA A 91 -1.93 1.14 2.18
CA ALA A 91 -2.95 1.07 1.13
C ALA A 91 -3.90 2.29 1.13
N GLY A 92 -3.49 3.38 1.79
CA GLY A 92 -4.18 4.66 1.74
C GLY A 92 -5.31 4.82 2.75
N ASP A 93 -6.19 5.77 2.47
CA ASP A 93 -7.20 6.30 3.38
C ASP A 93 -6.56 6.83 4.68
N THR A 94 -5.54 7.67 4.48
CA THR A 94 -4.68 8.15 5.55
C THR A 94 -5.06 9.54 6.06
N ILE A 95 -5.38 10.47 5.15
CA ILE A 95 -5.48 11.89 5.46
C ILE A 95 -6.89 12.36 5.84
N GLN A 96 -7.90 11.56 5.58
CA GLN A 96 -9.31 11.89 5.82
C GLN A 96 -9.70 11.58 7.26
N ALA A 97 -10.63 12.38 7.77
CA ALA A 97 -11.26 12.26 9.08
C ALA A 97 -10.36 12.61 10.29
N ASN A 98 -10.97 12.57 11.47
CA ASN A 98 -10.37 12.96 12.73
C ASN A 98 -9.74 14.37 12.69
N SER A 99 -8.74 14.62 13.50
CA SER A 99 -8.05 15.92 13.55
C SER A 99 -7.13 16.17 12.35
N ALA A 100 -6.84 15.17 11.53
CA ALA A 100 -5.94 15.30 10.40
C ALA A 100 -6.44 16.30 9.33
N GLU A 101 -7.75 16.42 9.18
CA GLU A 101 -8.36 17.38 8.24
C GLU A 101 -8.01 18.85 8.54
N LEU A 102 -7.68 19.18 9.79
CA LEU A 102 -7.27 20.52 10.18
C LEU A 102 -5.93 20.94 9.56
N PHE A 103 -5.13 19.99 9.10
CA PHE A 103 -3.76 20.19 8.62
C PHE A 103 -3.60 20.04 7.10
N LEU A 104 -4.70 19.94 6.34
CA LEU A 104 -4.65 19.79 4.89
C LEU A 104 -3.94 20.95 4.17
N ASN A 105 -4.01 22.15 4.77
CA ASN A 105 -3.38 23.35 4.22
C ASN A 105 -1.95 23.59 4.73
N ASP A 106 -1.49 22.83 5.70
CA ASP A 106 -0.16 23.00 6.29
C ASP A 106 0.94 22.52 5.31
N ASP A 107 2.14 23.07 5.47
CA ASP A 107 3.28 22.69 4.63
C ASP A 107 3.63 21.21 4.74
N VAL A 108 3.40 20.62 5.91
CA VAL A 108 3.62 19.20 6.17
C VAL A 108 2.40 18.61 6.87
N HIS A 109 1.75 17.67 6.20
CA HIS A 109 0.62 16.96 6.79
C HIS A 109 1.12 15.97 7.87
N PRO A 110 0.60 16.00 9.12
CA PRO A 110 1.14 15.23 10.24
C PRO A 110 1.11 13.71 10.01
N MET A 111 0.08 13.18 9.36
CA MET A 111 0.00 11.75 9.04
C MET A 111 1.10 11.34 8.08
N ILE A 112 1.40 12.17 7.07
CA ILE A 112 2.47 11.91 6.11
C ILE A 112 3.84 12.05 6.79
N ALA A 113 4.02 13.04 7.65
CA ALA A 113 5.24 13.17 8.44
C ALA A 113 5.51 11.93 9.31
N ALA A 114 4.45 11.40 9.96
CA ALA A 114 4.54 10.18 10.75
C ALA A 114 4.88 8.95 9.89
N GLN A 115 4.22 8.76 8.75
CA GLN A 115 4.54 7.68 7.81
C GLN A 115 5.98 7.77 7.31
N ASN A 116 6.47 8.98 7.01
CA ASN A 116 7.86 9.23 6.62
C ASN A 116 8.85 8.88 7.73
N ALA A 117 8.49 9.15 9.00
CA ALA A 117 9.31 8.80 10.18
C ALA A 117 9.32 7.28 10.43
N ILE A 118 8.20 6.61 10.24
CA ILE A 118 8.08 5.15 10.31
C ILE A 118 8.92 4.49 9.20
N GLY A 119 8.99 5.12 8.03
CA GLY A 119 9.75 4.64 6.88
C GLY A 119 9.01 3.54 6.12
N TYR A 120 7.84 3.86 5.61
CA TYR A 120 7.15 3.03 4.64
C TYR A 120 7.95 2.91 3.34
N ASP A 121 7.90 1.76 2.69
CA ASP A 121 8.54 1.52 1.40
C ASP A 121 7.62 1.95 0.24
N VAL A 122 6.31 1.69 0.39
CA VAL A 122 5.28 1.97 -0.62
C VAL A 122 4.06 2.60 0.03
N TYR A 123 3.48 3.57 -0.66
CA TYR A 123 2.20 4.18 -0.36
C TYR A 123 1.30 4.07 -1.59
N VAL A 124 0.10 3.53 -1.42
CA VAL A 124 -0.92 3.47 -2.46
C VAL A 124 -2.06 4.37 -2.03
N THR A 125 -2.58 5.20 -2.93
CA THR A 125 -3.74 6.04 -2.60
C THR A 125 -4.98 5.19 -2.37
N GLY A 126 -5.68 5.42 -1.28
CA GLY A 126 -7.04 4.95 -1.09
C GLY A 126 -8.06 5.87 -1.79
N ASN A 127 -9.33 5.65 -1.55
CA ASN A 127 -10.36 6.51 -2.16
C ASN A 127 -10.50 7.85 -1.43
N HIS A 128 -10.22 7.91 -0.16
CA HIS A 128 -10.38 9.13 0.63
C HIS A 128 -9.28 10.17 0.44
N GLU A 129 -8.17 9.83 -0.19
CA GLU A 129 -7.18 10.82 -0.61
C GLU A 129 -7.72 11.80 -1.65
N TYR A 130 -8.78 11.42 -2.38
CA TYR A 130 -9.41 12.24 -3.42
C TYR A 130 -10.49 13.20 -2.91
N ASN A 131 -10.87 13.12 -1.63
CA ASN A 131 -11.98 13.90 -1.05
C ASN A 131 -11.73 15.42 -1.03
N TYR A 132 -10.49 15.87 -1.12
CA TYR A 132 -10.11 17.28 -0.91
C TYR A 132 -9.64 17.97 -2.18
N GLY A 133 -9.86 17.36 -3.33
CA GLY A 133 -9.48 17.88 -4.64
C GLY A 133 -8.02 17.64 -5.01
N MET A 134 -7.73 17.89 -6.29
CA MET A 134 -6.44 17.54 -6.89
C MET A 134 -5.26 18.28 -6.29
N ALA A 135 -5.42 19.58 -6.01
CA ALA A 135 -4.33 20.39 -5.45
C ALA A 135 -3.87 19.86 -4.07
N THR A 136 -4.83 19.47 -3.21
CA THR A 136 -4.53 18.87 -1.91
C THR A 136 -3.88 17.49 -2.09
N LEU A 137 -4.42 16.68 -3.00
CA LEU A 137 -3.87 15.36 -3.29
C LEU A 137 -2.41 15.46 -3.75
N GLU A 138 -2.11 16.27 -4.76
CA GLU A 138 -0.75 16.46 -5.27
C GLU A 138 0.21 16.97 -4.19
N LYS A 139 -0.25 17.94 -3.37
CA LYS A 139 0.51 18.46 -2.24
C LYS A 139 0.87 17.34 -1.25
N VAL A 140 -0.10 16.52 -0.85
CA VAL A 140 0.11 15.43 0.11
C VAL A 140 1.03 14.35 -0.49
N LEU A 141 0.79 13.95 -1.74
CA LEU A 141 1.63 12.94 -2.41
C LEU A 141 3.08 13.42 -2.58
N SER A 142 3.30 14.73 -2.81
CA SER A 142 4.64 15.29 -2.92
C SER A 142 5.45 15.24 -1.62
N GLN A 143 4.80 15.12 -0.48
CA GLN A 143 5.44 15.00 0.84
C GLN A 143 5.86 13.57 1.18
N GLN A 144 5.34 12.56 0.46
CA GLN A 144 5.64 11.14 0.71
C GLN A 144 7.09 10.82 0.33
N LYS A 145 7.82 10.20 1.27
CA LYS A 145 9.12 9.58 1.00
C LYS A 145 9.00 8.15 0.49
N ALA A 146 7.91 7.48 0.84
CA ALA A 146 7.56 6.18 0.29
C ALA A 146 7.31 6.28 -1.22
N LYS A 147 7.51 5.19 -1.95
CA LYS A 147 7.16 5.13 -3.36
C LYS A 147 5.63 5.19 -3.52
N VAL A 148 5.12 6.28 -4.08
CA VAL A 148 3.68 6.43 -4.37
C VAL A 148 3.33 5.63 -5.61
N LEU A 149 2.24 4.86 -5.53
CA LEU A 149 1.71 4.06 -6.65
C LEU A 149 0.21 4.33 -6.86
N THR A 150 -0.17 4.57 -8.13
CA THR A 150 -1.57 4.76 -8.56
C THR A 150 -1.76 4.21 -9.97
N GLY A 151 -1.69 2.90 -10.15
CA GLY A 151 -1.58 2.24 -11.45
C GLY A 151 -2.79 2.37 -12.38
N ASN A 152 -3.92 2.81 -11.86
CA ASN A 152 -5.15 2.95 -12.63
C ASN A 152 -5.77 4.37 -12.58
N VAL A 153 -4.97 5.39 -12.24
CA VAL A 153 -5.45 6.78 -12.19
C VAL A 153 -4.68 7.62 -13.19
N TYR A 154 -5.42 8.24 -14.11
CA TYR A 154 -4.87 9.01 -15.21
C TYR A 154 -5.58 10.36 -15.34
N SER A 155 -4.87 11.38 -15.84
CA SER A 155 -5.51 12.62 -16.30
C SER A 155 -6.33 12.36 -17.57
N PRO A 156 -7.19 13.31 -17.99
CA PRO A 156 -7.94 13.21 -19.25
C PRO A 156 -7.05 13.01 -20.48
N GLU A 157 -5.81 13.53 -20.43
CA GLU A 157 -4.81 13.40 -21.48
C GLU A 157 -4.07 12.05 -21.43
N GLY A 158 -4.44 11.17 -20.51
CA GLY A 158 -3.83 9.85 -20.34
C GLY A 158 -2.50 9.84 -19.58
N LYS A 159 -2.15 10.93 -18.90
CA LYS A 159 -0.95 10.99 -18.05
C LYS A 159 -1.25 10.31 -16.70
N PRO A 160 -0.43 9.35 -16.24
CA PRO A 160 -0.64 8.72 -14.94
C PRO A 160 -0.43 9.73 -13.80
N LEU A 161 -1.21 9.63 -12.73
CA LEU A 161 -1.05 10.44 -11.52
C LEU A 161 0.27 10.12 -10.81
N ALA A 162 0.60 8.85 -10.70
CA ALA A 162 1.89 8.37 -10.21
C ALA A 162 2.25 7.06 -10.91
N ASP A 163 3.37 6.44 -10.54
CA ASP A 163 3.77 5.15 -11.12
C ASP A 163 2.75 4.05 -10.78
N GLY A 164 2.50 3.14 -11.73
CA GLY A 164 1.57 2.04 -11.53
C GLY A 164 2.16 0.90 -10.71
N TYR A 165 3.48 0.75 -10.75
CA TYR A 165 4.18 -0.31 -10.04
C TYR A 165 5.60 0.11 -9.68
N THR A 166 6.21 -0.65 -8.79
CA THR A 166 7.64 -0.54 -8.48
C THR A 166 8.25 -1.91 -8.23
N ILE A 167 9.57 -1.99 -8.33
CA ILE A 167 10.32 -3.20 -7.96
C ILE A 167 11.25 -2.84 -6.82
N ILE A 168 11.01 -3.43 -5.66
CA ILE A 168 11.81 -3.23 -4.45
C ILE A 168 12.66 -4.47 -4.18
N LYS A 169 13.91 -4.27 -3.81
CA LYS A 169 14.82 -5.35 -3.45
C LYS A 169 14.93 -5.48 -1.93
N LYS A 170 14.53 -6.63 -1.38
CA LYS A 170 14.67 -6.97 0.04
C LYS A 170 15.36 -8.32 0.17
N GLY A 171 16.38 -8.42 1.01
CA GLY A 171 17.11 -9.67 1.23
C GLY A 171 17.69 -10.31 -0.06
N GLY A 172 17.94 -9.52 -1.10
CA GLY A 172 18.41 -10.04 -2.39
C GLY A 172 17.29 -10.42 -3.39
N VAL A 173 16.04 -10.49 -2.94
CA VAL A 173 14.87 -10.79 -3.80
C VAL A 173 14.27 -9.51 -4.36
N LYS A 174 13.87 -9.54 -5.62
CA LYS A 174 13.10 -8.46 -6.27
C LYS A 174 11.61 -8.71 -6.06
N ILE A 175 10.92 -7.73 -5.49
CA ILE A 175 9.49 -7.75 -5.19
C ILE A 175 8.82 -6.73 -6.08
N GLY A 176 7.92 -7.17 -6.96
CA GLY A 176 7.05 -6.29 -7.72
C GLY A 176 5.84 -5.89 -6.86
N VAL A 177 5.58 -4.59 -6.76
CA VAL A 177 4.41 -4.04 -6.07
C VAL A 177 3.61 -3.23 -7.06
N ILE A 178 2.32 -3.49 -7.17
CA ILE A 178 1.36 -2.76 -8.02
C ILE A 178 0.40 -2.03 -7.10
N GLY A 179 0.21 -0.73 -7.31
CA GLY A 179 -0.76 0.09 -6.58
C GLY A 179 -2.00 0.33 -7.42
N MET A 180 -3.18 0.10 -6.85
CA MET A 180 -4.46 0.37 -7.51
C MET A 180 -5.47 0.90 -6.51
N VAL A 181 -6.33 1.81 -6.95
CA VAL A 181 -7.46 2.34 -6.19
C VAL A 181 -8.78 1.88 -6.81
N THR A 182 -9.86 1.93 -6.02
CA THR A 182 -11.20 1.62 -6.56
C THR A 182 -11.58 2.57 -7.70
N PRO A 183 -12.16 2.08 -8.80
CA PRO A 183 -12.63 2.95 -9.89
C PRO A 183 -13.82 3.83 -9.48
N ASN A 184 -14.45 3.56 -8.33
CA ASN A 184 -15.59 4.34 -7.83
C ASN A 184 -15.21 5.77 -7.38
N ILE A 185 -13.96 6.13 -7.30
CA ILE A 185 -13.54 7.51 -6.96
C ILE A 185 -14.18 8.54 -7.89
N THR A 186 -14.33 8.25 -9.18
CA THR A 186 -15.01 9.15 -10.13
C THR A 186 -16.49 9.36 -9.82
N ARG A 187 -17.13 8.42 -9.15
CA ARG A 187 -18.53 8.53 -8.76
C ARG A 187 -18.65 9.19 -7.38
N TRP A 188 -17.83 8.79 -6.43
CA TRP A 188 -17.91 9.26 -5.05
C TRP A 188 -17.39 10.69 -4.91
N ASP A 189 -16.31 11.00 -5.62
CA ASP A 189 -15.59 12.28 -5.54
C ASP A 189 -15.67 13.11 -6.82
N ALA A 190 -16.69 12.88 -7.64
CA ALA A 190 -16.87 13.55 -8.93
C ALA A 190 -16.74 15.09 -8.85
N LYS A 191 -17.20 15.70 -7.75
CA LYS A 191 -17.12 17.15 -7.53
C LYS A 191 -15.69 17.61 -7.21
N ASN A 192 -14.90 16.76 -6.58
CA ASN A 192 -13.54 17.07 -6.13
C ASN A 192 -12.51 16.79 -7.24
N LEU A 193 -12.86 15.96 -8.20
CA LEU A 193 -11.97 15.56 -9.29
C LEU A 193 -12.06 16.47 -10.52
N GLU A 194 -13.08 17.36 -10.60
CA GLU A 194 -13.29 18.41 -11.62
C GLU A 194 -12.88 17.97 -13.04
N ALA A 195 -13.46 16.93 -13.58
CA ALA A 195 -13.12 16.38 -14.90
C ALA A 195 -11.63 15.99 -15.09
N GLY A 196 -10.85 16.01 -14.03
CA GLY A 196 -9.38 15.89 -14.08
C GLY A 196 -8.80 14.50 -13.94
N LEU A 197 -9.58 13.47 -13.57
CA LEU A 197 -9.04 12.11 -13.43
C LEU A 197 -9.99 11.04 -13.96
N SER A 198 -9.44 10.04 -14.59
CA SER A 198 -10.13 8.80 -14.93
C SER A 198 -9.45 7.62 -14.23
N PRO A 199 -10.17 6.84 -13.41
CA PRO A 199 -9.64 5.63 -12.80
C PRO A 199 -9.70 4.42 -13.72
N THR A 200 -10.08 4.60 -14.97
CA THR A 200 -10.13 3.50 -15.91
C THR A 200 -8.76 3.20 -16.47
N GLY A 201 -8.06 2.30 -15.86
CA GLY A 201 -6.94 1.58 -16.48
C GLY A 201 -7.39 0.58 -17.54
N GLY A 202 -8.48 0.82 -18.22
CA GLY A 202 -8.90 0.15 -19.40
C GLY A 202 -8.72 1.10 -20.57
N ARG A 203 -7.59 1.05 -21.27
CA ARG A 203 -7.65 1.35 -22.70
C ARG A 203 -8.68 0.39 -23.26
N GLU A 204 -9.82 0.91 -23.72
CA GLU A 204 -10.55 0.17 -24.73
C GLU A 204 -9.56 -0.17 -25.83
N PRO A 205 -9.53 -1.41 -26.35
CA PRO A 205 -8.71 -1.73 -27.48
C PRO A 205 -9.09 -0.73 -28.57
N GLN A 206 -8.16 0.13 -28.96
CA GLN A 206 -8.33 0.88 -30.20
C GLN A 206 -8.26 -0.19 -31.28
N ASP A 207 -9.40 -0.49 -31.86
CA ASP A 207 -9.52 -1.31 -33.04
C ASP A 207 -8.61 -0.69 -34.15
N HIS A 208 -7.56 -1.42 -34.44
CA HIS A 208 -6.72 -1.19 -35.63
C HIS A 208 -7.06 -2.20 -36.71
#